data_6ec545afddd51f801b9da9279ce2998e
#
_entry.id   6ec545afddd51f801b9da9279ce2998e
#
_cell.length_a   1.000
_cell.length_b   1.000
_cell.length_c   1.000
_cell.angle_alpha   90.00
_cell.angle_beta   90.00
_cell.angle_gamma   90.00
#
_symmetry.space_group_name_H-M   'P 1'
#
loop_
_entity.id
_entity.type
_entity.pdbx_description
1 polymer ?
#
loop_
_entity_poly.entity_id
_entity_poly.type
_entity_poly.pdbx_seq_one_letter_code
_entity_poly.pdbx_strand_id
1 'polypeptide(L)'
;MTKVNSKKVISANFRSKIRGWGNFYVVVVVEGVKYPIEVISKRINDPFYTLFFSDLVLNDSCYDCSLRSTLEYTDIRLGDFWGKSYVTNHKGVSGVTVCSPAGKELFESISMNIDSEPQTFDNFLPYQSYGKSYQYNTALRERLLRDLSNPTITLDTTVATYLSSLPLSSKIKKTLKNLVCLLPNGIIASVKSLFYSIKK
;
A
#
# COMPACT_ATOMS: atom_id res chain seq x y z
N MET A 1 -5.42 -8.43 -13.61
CA MET A 1 -6.39 -9.53 -13.50
C MET A 1 -6.79 -10.15 -14.86
N THR A 2 -6.59 -9.49 -15.96
CA THR A 2 -6.91 -9.95 -17.32
C THR A 2 -6.23 -11.27 -17.76
N LYS A 3 -5.21 -11.73 -17.03
CA LYS A 3 -4.53 -13.02 -17.32
C LYS A 3 -5.16 -14.26 -16.68
N VAL A 4 -6.24 -14.08 -15.93
CA VAL A 4 -6.90 -15.17 -15.17
C VAL A 4 -8.21 -15.61 -15.84
N ASN A 5 -8.48 -15.13 -17.06
CA ASN A 5 -9.71 -15.38 -17.81
C ASN A 5 -10.18 -16.83 -17.66
N SER A 6 -11.40 -16.99 -17.15
CA SER A 6 -12.16 -18.25 -17.02
C SER A 6 -11.55 -19.34 -16.13
N LYS A 7 -10.38 -19.10 -15.50
CA LYS A 7 -9.76 -20.07 -14.60
C LYS A 7 -10.23 -19.89 -13.19
N LYS A 8 -10.49 -20.97 -12.49
CA LYS A 8 -10.84 -20.95 -11.08
C LYS A 8 -9.64 -20.45 -10.24
N VAL A 9 -9.87 -19.43 -9.44
CA VAL A 9 -8.86 -18.90 -8.50
C VAL A 9 -8.81 -19.83 -7.29
N ILE A 10 -7.63 -20.36 -6.97
CA ILE A 10 -7.38 -21.20 -5.80
C ILE A 10 -6.99 -20.33 -4.61
N SER A 11 -6.08 -19.36 -4.83
CA SER A 11 -5.66 -18.42 -3.80
C SER A 11 -5.20 -17.10 -4.40
N ALA A 12 -5.20 -16.03 -3.59
CA ALA A 12 -4.69 -14.73 -3.97
C ALA A 12 -3.90 -14.10 -2.81
N ASN A 13 -2.70 -13.63 -3.10
CA ASN A 13 -1.87 -12.86 -2.17
C ASN A 13 -1.60 -11.49 -2.79
N PHE A 14 -2.27 -10.46 -2.27
CA PHE A 14 -2.15 -9.10 -2.79
C PHE A 14 -0.86 -8.40 -2.37
N ARG A 15 -0.11 -8.95 -1.41
CA ARG A 15 1.12 -8.35 -0.89
C ARG A 15 2.23 -9.37 -0.72
N SER A 16 2.46 -10.17 -1.73
CA SER A 16 3.56 -11.13 -1.72
C SER A 16 4.91 -10.41 -1.62
N LYS A 17 5.69 -10.76 -0.60
CA LYS A 17 7.02 -10.20 -0.31
C LYS A 17 8.16 -11.02 -0.91
N ILE A 18 7.87 -11.88 -1.89
CA ILE A 18 8.87 -12.79 -2.50
C ILE A 18 10.11 -12.06 -3.06
N ARG A 19 10.00 -10.74 -3.30
CA ARG A 19 11.12 -9.87 -3.69
C ARG A 19 11.34 -8.70 -2.74
N GLY A 20 11.00 -8.89 -1.47
CA GLY A 20 11.18 -7.92 -0.41
C GLY A 20 9.94 -7.04 -0.15
N TRP A 21 9.91 -6.45 1.04
CA TRP A 21 8.80 -5.68 1.56
C TRP A 21 8.47 -4.43 0.72
N GLY A 22 9.49 -3.74 0.24
CA GLY A 22 9.33 -2.48 -0.51
C GLY A 22 8.92 -2.65 -1.97
N ASN A 23 8.93 -3.88 -2.49
CA ASN A 23 8.64 -4.20 -3.89
C ASN A 23 7.75 -5.44 -3.99
N PHE A 24 6.57 -5.35 -3.41
CA PHE A 24 5.63 -6.46 -3.36
C PHE A 24 4.86 -6.68 -4.67
N TYR A 25 4.31 -7.87 -4.80
CA TYR A 25 3.60 -8.38 -5.96
C TYR A 25 2.21 -8.86 -5.59
N VAL A 26 1.30 -8.84 -6.56
CA VAL A 26 0.08 -9.66 -6.52
C VAL A 26 0.43 -11.03 -7.07
N VAL A 27 0.13 -12.06 -6.31
CA VAL A 27 0.27 -13.46 -6.74
C VAL A 27 -1.10 -14.10 -6.68
N VAL A 28 -1.60 -14.56 -7.82
CA VAL A 28 -2.86 -15.29 -7.93
C VAL A 28 -2.55 -16.70 -8.40
N VAL A 29 -2.99 -17.69 -7.65
CA VAL A 29 -2.88 -19.10 -8.03
C VAL A 29 -4.20 -19.53 -8.65
N VAL A 30 -4.13 -20.05 -9.85
CA VAL A 30 -5.29 -20.51 -10.60
C VAL A 30 -5.16 -21.99 -10.96
N GLU A 31 -6.30 -22.63 -11.19
CA GLU A 31 -6.37 -24.00 -11.62
C GLU A 31 -5.74 -24.18 -13.01
N GLY A 32 -4.81 -25.12 -13.13
CA GLY A 32 -4.18 -25.53 -14.38
C GLY A 32 -4.59 -26.95 -14.77
N VAL A 33 -4.26 -27.35 -15.98
CA VAL A 33 -4.62 -28.72 -16.52
C VAL A 33 -3.95 -29.82 -15.70
N LYS A 34 -2.72 -29.66 -15.27
CA LYS A 34 -1.94 -30.65 -14.52
C LYS A 34 -1.46 -30.14 -13.16
N TYR A 35 -1.12 -28.85 -13.07
CA TYR A 35 -0.64 -28.20 -11.85
C TYR A 35 -1.24 -26.80 -11.73
N PRO A 36 -1.37 -26.25 -10.49
CA PRO A 36 -1.71 -24.85 -10.30
C PRO A 36 -0.73 -23.92 -11.05
N ILE A 37 -1.25 -22.82 -11.57
CA ILE A 37 -0.46 -21.80 -12.28
C ILE A 37 -0.42 -20.54 -11.43
N GLU A 38 0.79 -20.03 -11.17
CA GLU A 38 0.98 -18.73 -10.52
C GLU A 38 0.97 -17.63 -11.57
N VAL A 39 0.08 -16.65 -11.36
CA VAL A 39 0.05 -15.41 -12.13
C VAL A 39 0.58 -14.28 -11.25
N ILE A 40 1.74 -13.76 -11.62
CA ILE A 40 2.45 -12.74 -10.82
C ILE A 40 2.35 -11.40 -11.53
N SER A 41 1.88 -10.38 -10.81
CA SER A 41 1.81 -9.00 -11.28
C SER A 41 2.57 -8.06 -10.35
N LYS A 42 3.46 -7.24 -10.90
CA LYS A 42 4.11 -6.16 -10.14
C LYS A 42 3.06 -5.14 -9.72
N ARG A 43 3.13 -4.69 -8.46
CA ARG A 43 2.29 -3.62 -7.93
C ARG A 43 2.14 -2.42 -8.88
N ILE A 44 3.22 -2.01 -9.50
CA ILE A 44 3.30 -0.81 -10.33
C ILE A 44 2.49 -0.90 -11.63
N ASN A 45 2.32 -2.11 -12.16
CA ASN A 45 1.60 -2.38 -13.41
C ASN A 45 0.27 -3.10 -13.14
N ASP A 46 -0.07 -3.33 -11.88
CA ASP A 46 -1.29 -4.03 -11.53
C ASP A 46 -2.47 -3.04 -11.49
N PRO A 47 -3.56 -3.32 -12.22
CA PRO A 47 -4.73 -2.44 -12.28
C PRO A 47 -5.42 -2.30 -10.92
N PHE A 48 -5.47 -3.35 -10.10
CA PHE A 48 -6.01 -3.27 -8.75
C PHE A 48 -5.23 -2.24 -7.91
N TYR A 49 -3.90 -2.32 -7.88
CA TYR A 49 -3.10 -1.37 -7.12
C TYR A 49 -3.10 0.04 -7.69
N THR A 50 -3.35 0.20 -8.98
CA THR A 50 -3.50 1.53 -9.57
C THR A 50 -4.71 2.26 -8.99
N LEU A 51 -5.84 1.56 -8.80
CA LEU A 51 -7.03 2.13 -8.16
C LEU A 51 -6.90 2.17 -6.64
N PHE A 52 -6.35 1.14 -6.01
CA PHE A 52 -6.15 1.09 -4.56
C PHE A 52 -5.35 2.29 -4.04
N PHE A 53 -4.25 2.65 -4.71
CA PHE A 53 -3.42 3.80 -4.33
C PHE A 53 -3.88 5.14 -4.92
N SER A 54 -5.03 5.18 -5.58
CA SER A 54 -5.62 6.44 -6.04
C SER A 54 -6.29 7.21 -4.90
N ASP A 55 -6.59 6.53 -3.79
CA ASP A 55 -7.42 7.00 -2.68
C ASP A 55 -8.88 7.34 -3.10
N LEU A 56 -9.31 6.98 -4.34
CA LEU A 56 -10.64 7.29 -4.86
C LEU A 56 -11.68 6.19 -4.62
N VAL A 57 -11.25 4.98 -4.27
CA VAL A 57 -12.11 3.80 -4.08
C VAL A 57 -12.09 3.30 -2.64
N LEU A 58 -11.77 4.17 -1.69
CA LEU A 58 -11.86 3.89 -0.27
C LEU A 58 -13.33 3.76 0.17
N ASN A 59 -13.56 3.09 1.28
CA ASN A 59 -14.86 3.13 1.94
C ASN A 59 -15.20 4.57 2.37
N ASP A 60 -16.48 4.95 2.36
CA ASP A 60 -16.91 6.31 2.70
C ASP A 60 -16.45 6.72 4.10
N SER A 61 -16.52 5.82 5.08
CA SER A 61 -16.01 6.03 6.43
C SER A 61 -14.50 6.32 6.50
N CYS A 62 -13.73 5.98 5.46
CA CYS A 62 -12.30 6.29 5.41
C CYS A 62 -12.02 7.76 5.11
N TYR A 63 -12.94 8.47 4.48
CA TYR A 63 -12.75 9.90 4.16
C TYR A 63 -12.97 10.78 5.38
N ASP A 64 -13.91 10.42 6.24
CA ASP A 64 -14.25 11.13 7.48
C ASP A 64 -13.98 10.26 8.71
N CYS A 65 -12.79 9.69 8.80
CA CYS A 65 -12.41 8.78 9.89
C CYS A 65 -11.87 9.57 11.09
N SER A 66 -12.69 9.73 12.14
CA SER A 66 -12.30 10.36 13.41
C SER A 66 -11.13 9.64 14.09
N LEU A 67 -11.05 8.32 13.98
CA LEU A 67 -9.99 7.51 14.60
C LEU A 67 -8.60 7.70 13.94
N ARG A 68 -8.53 8.36 12.79
CA ARG A 68 -7.25 8.57 12.12
C ARG A 68 -6.35 9.57 12.83
N SER A 69 -6.93 10.55 13.51
CA SER A 69 -6.23 11.66 14.14
C SER A 69 -6.14 11.54 15.66
N THR A 70 -6.62 10.45 16.26
CA THR A 70 -6.57 10.23 17.70
C THR A 70 -5.92 8.89 18.05
N LEU A 71 -5.36 8.83 19.25
CA LEU A 71 -4.84 7.63 19.89
C LEU A 71 -5.65 7.23 21.12
N GLU A 72 -6.72 7.97 21.44
CA GLU A 72 -7.49 7.84 22.69
C GLU A 72 -8.29 6.54 22.78
N TYR A 73 -8.67 5.96 21.65
CA TYR A 73 -9.56 4.80 21.59
C TYR A 73 -8.83 3.48 21.33
N THR A 74 -7.53 3.44 21.59
CA THR A 74 -6.73 2.23 21.36
C THR A 74 -5.61 2.11 22.39
N ASP A 75 -5.32 0.91 22.83
CA ASP A 75 -4.20 0.63 23.72
C ASP A 75 -2.88 0.52 22.94
N ILE A 76 -2.94 -0.10 21.78
CA ILE A 76 -1.79 -0.24 20.86
C ILE A 76 -2.24 0.03 19.43
N ARG A 77 -1.51 0.89 18.73
CA ARG A 77 -1.66 1.11 17.29
C ARG A 77 -0.51 0.46 16.53
N LEU A 78 -0.86 -0.40 15.58
CA LEU A 78 0.10 -1.09 14.73
C LEU A 78 0.06 -0.54 13.29
N GLY A 79 1.21 -0.52 12.64
CA GLY A 79 1.34 -0.17 11.23
C GLY A 79 2.68 -0.59 10.66
N ASP A 80 2.82 -0.51 9.35
CA ASP A 80 4.13 -0.64 8.72
C ASP A 80 4.98 0.60 9.05
N PHE A 81 6.25 0.41 9.40
CA PHE A 81 7.15 1.53 9.63
C PHE A 81 7.59 2.11 8.29
N TRP A 82 6.87 3.13 7.82
CA TRP A 82 7.26 3.92 6.65
C TRP A 82 8.23 5.02 7.09
N GLY A 83 9.24 5.32 6.31
CA GLY A 83 10.19 6.37 6.60
C GLY A 83 11.62 5.99 6.26
N LYS A 84 12.56 6.84 6.64
CA LYS A 84 13.97 6.71 6.26
C LYS A 84 14.68 5.59 7.01
N SER A 85 14.41 5.43 8.29
CA SER A 85 15.21 4.60 9.21
C SER A 85 15.36 3.14 8.76
N TYR A 86 14.30 2.56 8.18
CA TYR A 86 14.29 1.15 7.78
C TYR A 86 14.03 0.95 6.27
N VAL A 87 14.31 1.96 5.45
CA VAL A 87 14.04 1.91 4.00
C VAL A 87 14.79 0.79 3.27
N THR A 88 15.92 0.36 3.81
CA THR A 88 16.76 -0.73 3.29
C THR A 88 16.39 -2.10 3.86
N ASN A 89 15.54 -2.17 4.87
CA ASN A 89 15.12 -3.44 5.45
C ASN A 89 14.14 -4.17 4.50
N HIS A 90 14.59 -5.26 3.90
CA HIS A 90 13.81 -6.03 2.93
C HIS A 90 12.70 -6.87 3.55
N LYS A 91 12.75 -7.14 4.85
CA LYS A 91 11.71 -7.87 5.58
C LYS A 91 10.55 -6.95 5.94
N GLY A 92 10.81 -5.65 6.07
CA GLY A 92 9.94 -4.64 6.64
C GLY A 92 10.03 -4.60 8.16
N VAL A 93 9.57 -3.50 8.74
CA VAL A 93 9.53 -3.27 10.18
C VAL A 93 8.13 -2.81 10.56
N SER A 94 7.59 -3.35 11.63
CA SER A 94 6.33 -2.91 12.19
C SER A 94 6.56 -1.70 13.09
N GLY A 95 5.72 -0.67 12.96
CA GLY A 95 5.65 0.42 13.90
C GLY A 95 4.61 0.12 14.96
N VAL A 96 4.98 0.22 16.21
CA VAL A 96 4.11 0.04 17.37
C VAL A 96 4.02 1.36 18.13
N THR A 97 2.81 1.89 18.30
CA THR A 97 2.55 3.03 19.17
C THR A 97 1.76 2.55 20.37
N VAL A 98 2.34 2.67 21.55
CA VAL A 98 1.68 2.36 22.83
C VAL A 98 0.91 3.61 23.26
N CYS A 99 -0.40 3.47 23.47
CA CYS A 99 -1.32 4.60 23.63
C CYS A 99 -1.93 4.71 25.02
N SER A 100 -1.85 3.64 25.84
CA SER A 100 -2.42 3.61 27.19
C SER A 100 -1.54 2.83 28.17
N PRO A 101 -1.79 2.91 29.49
CA PRO A 101 -1.11 2.07 30.48
C PRO A 101 -1.34 0.57 30.24
N ALA A 102 -2.56 0.16 29.86
CA ALA A 102 -2.87 -1.23 29.53
C ALA A 102 -2.07 -1.69 28.28
N GLY A 103 -1.97 -0.85 27.27
CA GLY A 103 -1.12 -1.10 26.11
C GLY A 103 0.36 -1.25 26.44
N LYS A 104 0.84 -0.47 27.43
CA LYS A 104 2.22 -0.57 27.92
C LYS A 104 2.46 -1.92 28.61
N GLU A 105 1.59 -2.31 29.52
CA GLU A 105 1.66 -3.60 30.21
C GLU A 105 1.65 -4.76 29.22
N LEU A 106 0.74 -4.73 28.25
CA LEU A 106 0.68 -5.74 27.18
C LEU A 106 1.98 -5.79 26.37
N PHE A 107 2.52 -4.64 25.95
CA PHE A 107 3.75 -4.60 25.18
C PHE A 107 4.96 -5.13 25.97
N GLU A 108 5.05 -4.75 27.25
CA GLU A 108 6.11 -5.21 28.17
C GLU A 108 6.04 -6.72 28.40
N SER A 109 4.83 -7.30 28.51
CA SER A 109 4.64 -8.74 28.70
C SER A 109 5.19 -9.62 27.59
N ILE A 110 5.28 -9.07 26.36
CA ILE A 110 5.80 -9.79 25.19
C ILE A 110 7.22 -9.34 24.78
N SER A 111 7.82 -8.41 25.50
CA SER A 111 9.10 -7.76 25.15
C SER A 111 10.24 -8.75 24.94
N MET A 112 10.26 -9.87 25.70
CA MET A 112 11.26 -10.94 25.54
C MET A 112 11.14 -11.73 24.23
N ASN A 113 10.00 -11.64 23.55
CA ASN A 113 9.70 -12.37 22.31
C ASN A 113 9.78 -11.51 21.06
N ILE A 114 10.10 -10.23 21.19
CA ILE A 114 10.18 -9.27 20.09
C ILE A 114 11.52 -8.52 20.12
N ASP A 115 12.06 -8.26 18.95
CA ASP A 115 13.18 -7.35 18.77
C ASP A 115 12.61 -5.95 18.50
N SER A 116 12.82 -5.00 19.42
CA SER A 116 12.23 -3.68 19.36
C SER A 116 13.26 -2.58 19.64
N GLU A 117 13.13 -1.48 18.92
CA GLU A 117 13.94 -0.28 19.05
C GLU A 117 13.05 0.95 19.23
N PRO A 118 13.21 1.73 20.31
CA PRO A 118 12.46 2.96 20.52
C PRO A 118 12.70 3.96 19.38
N GLN A 119 11.62 4.60 18.94
CA GLN A 119 11.65 5.64 17.90
C GLN A 119 10.98 6.92 18.38
N THR A 120 11.35 8.04 17.80
CA THR A 120 10.65 9.31 18.03
C THR A 120 9.42 9.42 17.14
N PHE A 121 8.42 10.18 17.58
CA PHE A 121 7.24 10.45 16.75
C PHE A 121 7.61 11.13 15.42
N ASP A 122 8.61 12.01 15.40
CA ASP A 122 9.07 12.68 14.18
C ASP A 122 9.64 11.72 13.14
N ASN A 123 10.23 10.61 13.57
CA ASN A 123 10.71 9.57 12.67
C ASN A 123 9.61 8.65 12.11
N PHE A 124 8.44 8.62 12.76
CA PHE A 124 7.38 7.67 12.47
C PHE A 124 6.10 8.33 11.93
N LEU A 125 5.48 9.25 12.69
CA LEU A 125 4.15 9.79 12.38
C LEU A 125 4.03 10.47 11.01
N PRO A 126 4.99 11.28 10.53
CA PRO A 126 4.87 11.97 9.24
C PRO A 126 4.73 11.03 8.05
N TYR A 127 5.11 9.77 8.21
CA TYR A 127 5.07 8.75 7.16
C TYR A 127 3.85 7.80 7.29
N GLN A 128 3.03 8.02 8.30
CA GLN A 128 1.81 7.25 8.54
C GLN A 128 0.59 7.96 7.95
N SER A 129 -0.55 7.29 7.98
CA SER A 129 -1.83 7.91 7.64
C SER A 129 -2.41 8.75 8.79
N TYR A 130 -1.69 8.92 9.90
CA TYR A 130 -2.12 9.69 11.06
C TYR A 130 -2.38 11.14 10.68
N GLY A 131 -3.54 11.66 11.03
CA GLY A 131 -3.96 13.03 10.69
C GLY A 131 -4.14 13.32 9.19
N LYS A 132 -3.99 12.33 8.30
CA LYS A 132 -4.10 12.55 6.86
C LYS A 132 -5.55 12.83 6.46
N SER A 133 -5.80 13.95 5.81
CA SER A 133 -7.05 14.26 5.12
C SER A 133 -7.00 13.76 3.67
N TYR A 134 -8.09 13.16 3.20
CA TYR A 134 -8.23 12.72 1.82
C TYR A 134 -9.09 13.73 1.04
N GLN A 135 -8.48 14.37 0.05
CA GLN A 135 -9.19 15.20 -0.92
C GLN A 135 -9.42 14.38 -2.20
N TYR A 136 -10.63 14.39 -2.71
CA TYR A 136 -10.96 13.63 -3.92
C TYR A 136 -11.98 14.36 -4.80
N ASN A 137 -11.95 14.03 -6.09
CA ASN A 137 -12.95 14.48 -7.05
C ASN A 137 -14.18 13.57 -6.95
N THR A 138 -15.29 14.10 -6.46
CA THR A 138 -16.52 13.35 -6.22
C THR A 138 -17.07 12.73 -7.53
N ALA A 139 -17.13 13.49 -8.61
CA ALA A 139 -17.66 12.99 -9.88
C ALA A 139 -16.81 11.86 -10.46
N LEU A 140 -15.48 11.96 -10.33
CA LEU A 140 -14.57 10.88 -10.76
C LEU A 140 -14.75 9.65 -9.87
N ARG A 141 -14.84 9.82 -8.54
CA ARG A 141 -15.07 8.71 -7.61
C ARG A 141 -16.36 7.97 -7.93
N GLU A 142 -17.48 8.69 -8.07
CA GLU A 142 -18.78 8.09 -8.42
C GLU A 142 -18.72 7.32 -9.73
N ARG A 143 -18.04 7.86 -10.74
CA ARG A 143 -17.83 7.18 -12.01
C ARG A 143 -17.07 5.88 -11.82
N LEU A 144 -15.94 5.91 -11.11
CA LEU A 144 -15.13 4.71 -10.87
C LEU A 144 -15.89 3.64 -10.08
N LEU A 145 -16.70 4.04 -9.09
CA LEU A 145 -17.50 3.08 -8.32
C LEU A 145 -18.62 2.47 -9.18
N ARG A 146 -19.27 3.25 -10.06
CA ARG A 146 -20.24 2.72 -11.04
C ARG A 146 -19.56 1.72 -12.00
N ASP A 147 -18.40 2.09 -12.55
CA ASP A 147 -17.65 1.22 -13.45
C ASP A 147 -17.26 -0.10 -12.77
N LEU A 148 -16.80 -0.06 -11.52
CA LEU A 148 -16.44 -1.24 -10.72
C LEU A 148 -17.64 -2.14 -10.37
N SER A 149 -18.83 -1.54 -10.23
CA SER A 149 -20.06 -2.27 -9.93
C SER A 149 -20.72 -2.88 -11.18
N ASN A 150 -20.28 -2.48 -12.38
CA ASN A 150 -20.83 -2.98 -13.63
C ASN A 150 -20.03 -4.19 -14.14
N PRO A 151 -20.63 -5.41 -14.19
CA PRO A 151 -19.93 -6.62 -14.59
C PRO A 151 -19.50 -6.64 -16.07
N THR A 152 -20.02 -5.73 -16.91
CA THR A 152 -19.63 -5.61 -18.31
C THR A 152 -18.39 -4.73 -18.51
N ILE A 153 -17.99 -3.95 -17.50
CA ILE A 153 -16.82 -3.07 -17.55
C ILE A 153 -15.63 -3.79 -16.91
N THR A 154 -14.54 -3.90 -17.64
CA THR A 154 -13.33 -4.52 -17.11
C THR A 154 -12.58 -3.60 -16.17
N LEU A 155 -11.82 -4.17 -15.23
CA LEU A 155 -10.95 -3.39 -14.34
C LEU A 155 -9.94 -2.54 -15.13
N ASP A 156 -9.42 -3.05 -16.23
CA ASP A 156 -8.51 -2.29 -17.11
C ASP A 156 -9.17 -1.05 -17.72
N THR A 157 -10.44 -1.15 -18.11
CA THR A 157 -11.24 -0.02 -18.60
C THR A 157 -11.41 1.05 -17.51
N THR A 158 -11.75 0.62 -16.29
CA THR A 158 -11.89 1.53 -15.13
C THR A 158 -10.55 2.23 -14.82
N VAL A 159 -9.44 1.48 -14.86
CA VAL A 159 -8.09 2.05 -14.70
C VAL A 159 -7.76 3.05 -15.79
N ALA A 160 -8.10 2.77 -17.04
CA ALA A 160 -7.89 3.71 -18.15
C ALA A 160 -8.67 5.02 -17.95
N THR A 161 -9.91 4.93 -17.46
CA THR A 161 -10.72 6.09 -17.06
C THR A 161 -10.00 6.92 -16.00
N TYR A 162 -9.50 6.30 -14.94
CA TYR A 162 -8.72 6.98 -13.91
C TYR A 162 -7.45 7.64 -14.47
N LEU A 163 -6.66 6.89 -15.24
CA LEU A 163 -5.39 7.40 -15.78
C LEU A 163 -5.58 8.56 -16.77
N SER A 164 -6.66 8.53 -17.55
CA SER A 164 -6.99 9.63 -18.47
C SER A 164 -7.31 10.94 -17.73
N SER A 165 -7.95 10.84 -16.55
CA SER A 165 -8.32 11.98 -15.72
C SER A 165 -7.14 12.65 -15.00
N LEU A 166 -5.99 11.99 -14.92
CA LEU A 166 -4.82 12.54 -14.24
C LEU A 166 -4.23 13.74 -15.00
N PRO A 167 -3.82 14.81 -14.30
CA PRO A 167 -3.09 15.91 -14.90
C PRO A 167 -1.73 15.42 -15.43
N LEU A 168 -1.21 16.13 -16.44
CA LEU A 168 0.07 15.76 -17.10
C LEU A 168 1.22 15.62 -16.11
N SER A 169 1.31 16.52 -15.14
CA SER A 169 2.32 16.47 -14.06
C SER A 169 2.28 15.16 -13.27
N SER A 170 1.08 14.65 -12.97
CA SER A 170 0.90 13.38 -12.26
C SER A 170 1.25 12.18 -13.13
N LYS A 171 0.94 12.25 -14.44
CA LYS A 171 1.33 11.23 -15.42
C LYS A 171 2.86 11.13 -15.53
N ILE A 172 3.55 12.27 -15.62
CA ILE A 172 5.03 12.32 -15.65
C ILE A 172 5.61 11.74 -14.36
N LYS A 173 5.14 12.17 -13.18
CA LYS A 173 5.59 11.63 -11.89
C LYS A 173 5.40 10.12 -11.80
N LYS A 174 4.27 9.60 -12.28
CA LYS A 174 3.99 8.16 -12.32
C LYS A 174 4.97 7.43 -13.24
N THR A 175 5.24 7.96 -14.42
CA THR A 175 6.21 7.38 -15.37
C THR A 175 7.61 7.34 -14.78
N LEU A 176 8.09 8.44 -14.16
CA LEU A 176 9.39 8.48 -13.50
C LEU A 176 9.47 7.47 -12.34
N LYS A 177 8.43 7.38 -11.52
CA LYS A 177 8.35 6.38 -10.45
C LYS A 177 8.41 4.95 -11.01
N ASN A 178 7.76 4.71 -12.14
CA ASN A 178 7.78 3.42 -12.81
C ASN A 178 9.19 3.05 -13.28
N LEU A 179 9.92 3.99 -13.87
CA LEU A 179 11.31 3.80 -14.29
C LEU A 179 12.22 3.47 -13.10
N VAL A 180 12.10 4.20 -11.99
CA VAL A 180 12.87 3.90 -10.76
C VAL A 180 12.57 2.48 -10.24
N CYS A 181 11.32 2.02 -10.31
CA CYS A 181 10.96 0.68 -9.86
C CYS A 181 11.44 -0.47 -10.79
N LEU A 182 11.98 -0.15 -11.96
CA LEU A 182 12.64 -1.13 -12.84
C LEU A 182 14.10 -1.39 -12.42
N LEU A 183 14.67 -0.51 -11.60
CA LEU A 183 16.04 -0.65 -11.09
C LEU A 183 16.18 -1.82 -10.11
N PRO A 184 17.37 -2.38 -9.92
CA PRO A 184 17.64 -3.36 -8.87
C PRO A 184 17.29 -2.84 -7.47
N ASN A 185 16.86 -3.74 -6.58
CA ASN A 185 16.36 -3.36 -5.24
C ASN A 185 17.36 -2.52 -4.42
N GLY A 186 18.66 -2.79 -4.53
CA GLY A 186 19.70 -1.99 -3.86
C GLY A 186 19.72 -0.54 -4.33
N ILE A 187 19.59 -0.31 -5.64
CA ILE A 187 19.56 1.03 -6.21
C ILE A 187 18.24 1.74 -5.83
N ILE A 188 17.12 1.01 -5.84
CA ILE A 188 15.83 1.57 -5.39
C ILE A 188 15.92 2.06 -3.95
N ALA A 189 16.55 1.31 -3.06
CA ALA A 189 16.74 1.68 -1.66
C ALA A 189 17.57 2.97 -1.52
N SER A 190 18.67 3.08 -2.27
CA SER A 190 19.53 4.27 -2.29
C SER A 190 18.78 5.51 -2.81
N VAL A 191 18.02 5.36 -3.91
CA VAL A 191 17.19 6.44 -4.46
C VAL A 191 16.12 6.88 -3.47
N LYS A 192 15.43 5.95 -2.80
CA LYS A 192 14.44 6.28 -1.76
C LYS A 192 15.10 7.02 -0.59
N SER A 193 16.26 6.57 -0.12
CA SER A 193 17.00 7.24 0.97
C SER A 193 17.33 8.68 0.61
N LEU A 194 17.77 8.94 -0.64
CA LEU A 194 18.05 10.28 -1.14
C LEU A 194 16.79 11.14 -1.17
N PHE A 195 15.66 10.62 -1.65
CA PHE A 195 14.39 11.36 -1.64
C PHE A 195 13.93 11.77 -0.24
N TYR A 196 14.11 10.92 0.77
CA TYR A 196 13.80 11.26 2.16
C TYR A 196 14.76 12.32 2.75
N SER A 197 15.98 12.44 2.20
CA SER A 197 16.94 13.46 2.64
C SER A 197 16.65 14.86 2.08
N ILE A 198 16.02 14.93 0.89
CA ILE A 198 15.69 16.17 0.18
C ILE A 198 14.36 16.78 0.68
N LYS A 199 13.50 15.99 1.33
CA LYS A 199 12.18 16.41 1.83
C LYS A 199 12.22 17.03 3.24
N LYS A 200 13.38 17.51 3.69
CA LYS A 200 13.50 18.32 4.92
C LYS A 200 13.27 19.82 4.57
#